data_355b850c2a635a32a625d735ac59f726
#
_entry.id   355b850c2a635a32a625d735ac59f726
#
_cell.length_a   1.000
_cell.length_b   1.000
_cell.length_c   1.000
_cell.angle_alpha   90.00
_cell.angle_beta   90.00
_cell.angle_gamma   90.00
#
_symmetry.space_group_name_H-M   'P 1'
#
loop_
_entity.id
_entity.type
_entity.pdbx_description
1 polymer ?
#
loop_
_entity_poly.entity_id
_entity_poly.type
_entity_poly.pdbx_seq_one_letter_code
_entity_poly.pdbx_strand_id
1 'polypeptide(L)'
;MNPSPILLEPVRAYSRPVETFASGFRGWSGIRFSTIGWRGEPWWHDLIFVQPRTPQRPGTILEITGWEPNLKDLRMAQEWANASGMTVALLFQIPRQPIEGRIEDELIAYSFSVYLNSKDPADLLLAPMITSSVAALDLIEAPVVVTGASKRGWTTWWVGLHRDERVVGIAPRVFDHLNFGWQQRRQAELWGAPSPQVQDYTEYGWSFDLENPEVAALISVVDPHPHRSRLTVPTLVLSGANDPFWCPDPWDTIAPTMPSCVSHLSAPNAGHGMADRRWWSASLGSFARDCVEGRSAAEETTTRVWRAEAKEPKFVHALWRPVAEGDADLPPKNESLWTAEMTEVKRADGTRRTTPVRLTPPTT
;
A
#
# COMPACT_ATOMS: atom_id res chain seq x y z
N MET A 1 27.39 5.38 1.52
CA MET A 1 26.09 4.85 1.09
C MET A 1 25.68 3.78 2.10
N ASN A 2 24.48 3.84 2.67
CA ASN A 2 24.00 2.74 3.51
C ASN A 2 23.90 1.47 2.66
N PRO A 3 24.27 0.29 3.20
CA PRO A 3 24.12 -0.97 2.47
C PRO A 3 22.67 -1.19 2.05
N SER A 4 22.49 -1.96 0.99
CA SER A 4 21.12 -2.32 0.54
C SER A 4 20.45 -3.18 1.61
N PRO A 5 19.13 -2.99 1.84
CA PRO A 5 18.40 -3.90 2.71
C PRO A 5 18.55 -5.35 2.26
N ILE A 6 18.72 -6.25 3.22
CA ILE A 6 18.94 -7.68 2.95
C ILE A 6 17.81 -8.30 2.11
N LEU A 7 16.56 -7.87 2.33
CA LEU A 7 15.39 -8.34 1.57
C LEU A 7 15.48 -8.00 0.07
N LEU A 8 16.27 -7.00 -0.32
CA LEU A 8 16.48 -6.63 -1.72
C LEU A 8 17.66 -7.35 -2.40
N GLU A 9 18.40 -8.18 -1.69
CA GLU A 9 19.50 -8.96 -2.27
C GLU A 9 19.04 -9.93 -3.36
N PRO A 10 17.95 -10.74 -3.16
CA PRO A 10 17.43 -11.60 -4.20
C PRO A 10 16.93 -10.83 -5.42
N VAL A 11 16.37 -9.63 -5.24
CA VAL A 11 15.85 -8.78 -6.33
C VAL A 11 16.96 -8.44 -7.33
N ARG A 12 18.16 -8.17 -6.86
CA ARG A 12 19.30 -7.84 -7.72
C ARG A 12 19.73 -9.01 -8.60
N ALA A 13 19.57 -10.23 -8.11
CA ALA A 13 19.96 -11.45 -8.82
C ALA A 13 18.93 -11.86 -9.88
N TYR A 14 17.64 -11.58 -9.66
CA TYR A 14 16.53 -12.18 -10.40
C TYR A 14 15.52 -11.17 -10.99
N SER A 15 15.92 -9.92 -11.20
CA SER A 15 15.02 -8.85 -11.61
C SER A 15 14.65 -8.84 -13.11
N ARG A 16 14.82 -9.94 -13.83
CA ARG A 16 14.48 -10.05 -15.26
C ARG A 16 13.47 -11.15 -15.51
N PRO A 17 12.54 -10.98 -16.49
CA PRO A 17 11.71 -12.06 -16.98
C PRO A 17 12.57 -13.19 -17.53
N VAL A 18 12.22 -14.44 -17.21
CA VAL A 18 12.91 -15.64 -17.72
C VAL A 18 12.34 -16.00 -19.08
N GLU A 19 11.01 -16.03 -19.22
CA GLU A 19 10.30 -16.33 -20.44
C GLU A 19 9.13 -15.35 -20.62
N THR A 20 8.80 -15.03 -21.87
CA THR A 20 7.70 -14.12 -22.21
C THR A 20 6.89 -14.62 -23.38
N PHE A 21 5.56 -14.50 -23.30
CA PHE A 21 4.62 -14.84 -24.36
C PHE A 21 3.54 -13.76 -24.49
N ALA A 22 3.06 -13.54 -25.72
CA ALA A 22 1.87 -12.73 -25.90
C ALA A 22 0.66 -13.40 -25.21
N SER A 23 -0.12 -12.61 -24.50
CA SER A 23 -1.27 -13.06 -23.73
C SER A 23 -2.40 -12.03 -23.79
N GLY A 24 -3.51 -12.31 -23.12
CA GLY A 24 -4.63 -11.39 -23.00
C GLY A 24 -5.78 -12.02 -22.24
N PHE A 25 -6.74 -11.18 -21.88
CA PHE A 25 -7.93 -11.61 -21.15
C PHE A 25 -9.17 -10.83 -21.63
N ARG A 26 -10.18 -11.55 -22.14
CA ARG A 26 -11.50 -10.99 -22.54
C ARG A 26 -11.41 -9.72 -23.40
N GLY A 27 -10.48 -9.69 -24.38
CA GLY A 27 -10.29 -8.56 -25.32
C GLY A 27 -9.25 -7.51 -24.89
N TRP A 28 -8.67 -7.62 -23.70
CA TRP A 28 -7.49 -6.84 -23.31
C TRP A 28 -6.22 -7.58 -23.71
N SER A 29 -5.27 -6.85 -24.27
CA SER A 29 -3.94 -7.39 -24.59
C SER A 29 -3.06 -7.50 -23.37
N GLY A 30 -2.11 -8.43 -23.38
CA GLY A 30 -1.20 -8.63 -22.29
C GLY A 30 0.03 -9.45 -22.67
N ILE A 31 0.87 -9.66 -21.68
CA ILE A 31 2.08 -10.48 -21.75
C ILE A 31 1.99 -11.48 -20.60
N ARG A 32 2.20 -12.78 -20.87
CA ARG A 32 2.48 -13.76 -19.84
C ARG A 32 3.99 -13.92 -19.75
N PHE A 33 4.53 -13.84 -18.53
CA PHE A 33 5.96 -14.01 -18.30
C PHE A 33 6.22 -14.82 -17.03
N SER A 34 7.42 -15.38 -16.93
CA SER A 34 7.84 -16.10 -15.74
C SER A 34 9.00 -15.40 -15.04
N THR A 35 9.09 -15.62 -13.74
CA THR A 35 10.18 -15.22 -12.87
C THR A 35 10.60 -16.39 -12.00
N ILE A 36 11.74 -16.28 -11.35
CA ILE A 36 12.10 -17.20 -10.27
C ILE A 36 11.29 -16.80 -9.04
N GLY A 37 10.38 -17.66 -8.66
CA GLY A 37 9.50 -17.47 -7.53
C GLY A 37 10.09 -18.00 -6.23
N TRP A 38 9.20 -18.23 -5.24
CA TRP A 38 9.59 -18.67 -3.92
C TRP A 38 10.26 -20.04 -3.96
N ARG A 39 11.41 -20.15 -3.28
CA ARG A 39 12.24 -21.37 -3.20
C ARG A 39 12.67 -21.93 -4.56
N GLY A 40 12.83 -21.05 -5.55
CA GLY A 40 13.33 -21.40 -6.87
C GLY A 40 12.27 -21.92 -7.86
N GLU A 41 11.02 -22.07 -7.43
CA GLU A 41 9.94 -22.53 -8.29
C GLU A 41 9.56 -21.42 -9.32
N PRO A 42 9.30 -21.76 -10.57
CA PRO A 42 8.91 -20.76 -11.57
C PRO A 42 7.52 -20.19 -11.27
N TRP A 43 7.42 -18.86 -11.22
CA TRP A 43 6.15 -18.15 -11.13
C TRP A 43 5.76 -17.59 -12.48
N TRP A 44 4.52 -17.82 -12.88
CA TRP A 44 3.94 -17.27 -14.08
C TRP A 44 2.99 -16.14 -13.73
N HIS A 45 3.14 -15.02 -14.44
CA HIS A 45 2.36 -13.81 -14.23
C HIS A 45 1.68 -13.40 -15.52
N ASP A 46 0.47 -12.87 -15.40
CA ASP A 46 -0.20 -12.17 -16.48
C ASP A 46 -0.07 -10.66 -16.26
N LEU A 47 0.45 -9.96 -17.23
CA LEU A 47 0.54 -8.50 -17.28
C LEU A 47 -0.42 -7.99 -18.33
N ILE A 48 -1.58 -7.43 -17.90
CA ILE A 48 -2.65 -7.00 -18.81
C ILE A 48 -2.66 -5.47 -18.90
N PHE A 49 -2.70 -4.93 -20.10
CA PHE A 49 -2.68 -3.50 -20.36
C PHE A 49 -4.09 -2.96 -20.61
N VAL A 50 -4.44 -1.91 -19.88
CA VAL A 50 -5.71 -1.19 -20.01
C VAL A 50 -5.43 0.24 -20.45
N GLN A 51 -5.86 0.55 -21.68
CA GLN A 51 -5.68 1.88 -22.27
C GLN A 51 -6.79 2.84 -21.85
N PRO A 52 -6.49 4.15 -21.69
CA PRO A 52 -7.52 5.16 -21.46
C PRO A 52 -8.41 5.29 -22.71
N ARG A 53 -9.68 5.62 -22.50
CA ARG A 53 -10.61 5.99 -23.59
C ARG A 53 -10.45 7.43 -24.07
N THR A 54 -9.71 8.24 -23.34
CA THR A 54 -9.33 9.63 -23.64
C THR A 54 -7.96 9.64 -24.33
N PRO A 55 -7.50 10.80 -24.89
CA PRO A 55 -6.15 10.89 -25.41
C PRO A 55 -5.10 10.40 -24.42
N GLN A 56 -4.23 9.53 -24.90
CA GLN A 56 -3.21 8.89 -24.06
C GLN A 56 -2.11 9.88 -23.67
N ARG A 57 -1.74 9.83 -22.40
CA ARG A 57 -0.58 10.52 -21.82
C ARG A 57 0.59 9.53 -21.68
N PRO A 58 1.84 10.03 -21.68
CA PRO A 58 2.99 9.18 -21.40
C PRO A 58 2.95 8.59 -19.98
N GLY A 59 3.66 7.49 -19.80
CA GLY A 59 3.79 6.78 -18.52
C GLY A 59 2.72 5.73 -18.27
N THR A 60 2.99 4.90 -17.27
CA THR A 60 2.15 3.75 -16.92
C THR A 60 1.91 3.70 -15.40
N ILE A 61 0.70 3.35 -14.99
CA ILE A 61 0.41 2.95 -13.62
C ILE A 61 0.50 1.43 -13.56
N LEU A 62 1.44 0.90 -12.78
CA LEU A 62 1.55 -0.54 -12.50
C LEU A 62 0.77 -0.88 -11.24
N GLU A 63 -0.31 -1.63 -11.38
CA GLU A 63 -1.06 -2.20 -10.26
C GLU A 63 -0.62 -3.64 -10.00
N ILE A 64 -0.10 -3.88 -8.79
CA ILE A 64 0.28 -5.23 -8.32
C ILE A 64 -0.94 -5.90 -7.72
N THR A 65 -1.34 -7.06 -8.25
CA THR A 65 -2.50 -7.82 -7.77
C THR A 65 -2.13 -9.27 -7.40
N GLY A 66 -2.99 -9.93 -6.60
CA GLY A 66 -2.69 -11.25 -6.03
C GLY A 66 -3.30 -12.43 -6.77
N TRP A 67 -4.38 -12.22 -7.47
CA TRP A 67 -5.17 -13.29 -8.07
C TRP A 67 -5.00 -13.34 -9.58
N GLU A 68 -5.68 -14.29 -10.23
CA GLU A 68 -5.75 -14.37 -11.67
C GLU A 68 -6.54 -13.20 -12.29
N PRO A 69 -6.38 -12.93 -13.60
CA PRO A 69 -7.12 -11.89 -14.29
C PRO A 69 -8.63 -11.99 -14.09
N ASN A 70 -9.26 -10.89 -13.69
CA ASN A 70 -10.67 -10.82 -13.41
C ASN A 70 -11.29 -9.48 -13.82
N LEU A 71 -12.61 -9.47 -14.07
CA LEU A 71 -13.31 -8.28 -14.56
C LEU A 71 -13.40 -7.14 -13.54
N LYS A 72 -13.32 -7.42 -12.24
CA LYS A 72 -13.36 -6.39 -11.18
C LYS A 72 -12.14 -5.50 -11.27
N ASP A 73 -10.95 -6.11 -11.36
CA ASP A 73 -9.68 -5.38 -11.44
C ASP A 73 -9.53 -4.66 -12.78
N LEU A 74 -9.97 -5.28 -13.89
CA LEU A 74 -9.96 -4.62 -15.20
C LEU A 74 -10.88 -3.39 -15.26
N ARG A 75 -12.05 -3.43 -14.62
CA ARG A 75 -12.94 -2.25 -14.51
C ARG A 75 -12.32 -1.15 -13.67
N MET A 76 -11.69 -1.50 -12.55
CA MET A 76 -10.95 -0.56 -11.72
C MET A 76 -9.81 0.09 -12.51
N ALA A 77 -9.02 -0.70 -13.23
CA ALA A 77 -7.95 -0.20 -14.07
C ALA A 77 -8.46 0.73 -15.19
N GLN A 78 -9.63 0.44 -15.78
CA GLN A 78 -10.24 1.32 -16.78
C GLN A 78 -10.68 2.67 -16.16
N GLU A 79 -11.20 2.67 -14.94
CA GLU A 79 -11.52 3.91 -14.20
C GLU A 79 -10.25 4.75 -14.00
N TRP A 80 -9.14 4.13 -13.58
CA TRP A 80 -7.87 4.82 -13.37
C TRP A 80 -7.20 5.28 -14.67
N ALA A 81 -7.23 4.45 -15.70
CA ALA A 81 -6.73 4.84 -17.02
C ALA A 81 -7.47 6.08 -17.54
N ASN A 82 -8.80 6.11 -17.43
CA ASN A 82 -9.59 7.27 -17.84
C ASN A 82 -9.32 8.50 -16.95
N ALA A 83 -9.16 8.32 -15.63
CA ALA A 83 -8.90 9.42 -14.70
C ALA A 83 -7.50 10.03 -14.87
N SER A 84 -6.51 9.20 -15.15
CA SER A 84 -5.12 9.65 -15.35
C SER A 84 -4.82 10.04 -16.80
N GLY A 85 -5.51 9.45 -17.78
CA GLY A 85 -5.13 9.49 -19.19
C GLY A 85 -3.93 8.61 -19.53
N MET A 86 -3.47 7.76 -18.59
CA MET A 86 -2.29 6.90 -18.73
C MET A 86 -2.71 5.43 -18.91
N THR A 87 -1.82 4.63 -19.47
CA THR A 87 -1.98 3.17 -19.46
C THR A 87 -1.97 2.65 -18.00
N VAL A 88 -2.83 1.70 -17.68
CA VAL A 88 -2.74 0.91 -16.44
C VAL A 88 -2.33 -0.51 -16.80
N ALA A 89 -1.21 -0.95 -16.26
CA ALA A 89 -0.74 -2.32 -16.37
C ALA A 89 -1.10 -3.08 -15.09
N LEU A 90 -1.89 -4.14 -15.21
CA LEU A 90 -2.27 -5.01 -14.10
C LEU A 90 -1.34 -6.21 -14.06
N LEU A 91 -0.54 -6.31 -13.01
CA LEU A 91 0.33 -7.45 -12.75
C LEU A 91 -0.38 -8.43 -11.83
N PHE A 92 -0.76 -9.59 -12.35
CA PHE A 92 -1.49 -10.62 -11.63
C PHE A 92 -0.57 -11.67 -11.01
N GLN A 93 -1.09 -12.39 -10.02
CA GLN A 93 -0.45 -13.52 -9.36
C GLN A 93 0.81 -13.15 -8.57
N ILE A 94 0.73 -12.07 -7.80
CA ILE A 94 1.74 -11.67 -6.83
C ILE A 94 1.20 -11.83 -5.39
N PRO A 95 1.58 -12.92 -4.67
CA PRO A 95 2.34 -14.10 -5.12
C PRO A 95 1.51 -15.01 -6.02
N ARG A 96 2.17 -15.92 -6.73
CA ARG A 96 1.50 -17.06 -7.35
C ARG A 96 1.09 -18.03 -6.24
N GLN A 97 -0.20 -18.25 -6.08
CA GLN A 97 -0.78 -19.02 -4.97
C GLN A 97 -1.92 -19.93 -5.46
N PRO A 98 -2.30 -21.01 -4.74
CA PRO A 98 -1.74 -21.45 -3.45
C PRO A 98 -0.35 -22.10 -3.56
N ILE A 99 0.44 -22.08 -2.47
CA ILE A 99 1.68 -22.82 -2.33
C ILE A 99 1.55 -23.69 -1.08
N GLU A 100 1.74 -24.99 -1.24
CA GLU A 100 1.57 -25.99 -0.17
C GLU A 100 0.19 -25.86 0.54
N GLY A 101 -0.86 -25.52 -0.22
CA GLY A 101 -2.21 -25.31 0.28
C GLY A 101 -2.46 -23.96 0.96
N ARG A 102 -1.42 -23.13 1.17
CA ARG A 102 -1.51 -21.82 1.84
C ARG A 102 -1.71 -20.69 0.84
N ILE A 103 -2.40 -19.68 1.29
CA ILE A 103 -2.68 -18.47 0.49
C ILE A 103 -2.47 -17.20 1.33
N GLU A 104 -2.31 -16.08 0.66
CA GLU A 104 -2.40 -14.74 1.22
C GLU A 104 -1.51 -14.53 2.47
N ASP A 105 -2.06 -14.06 3.58
CA ASP A 105 -1.31 -13.72 4.79
C ASP A 105 -0.74 -14.95 5.48
N GLU A 106 -1.46 -16.09 5.45
CA GLU A 106 -0.96 -17.37 5.96
C GLU A 106 0.33 -17.81 5.26
N LEU A 107 0.39 -17.64 3.93
CA LEU A 107 1.58 -17.99 3.16
C LEU A 107 2.78 -17.08 3.50
N ILE A 108 2.54 -15.78 3.70
CA ILE A 108 3.59 -14.85 4.13
C ILE A 108 4.07 -15.21 5.54
N ALA A 109 3.15 -15.41 6.49
CA ALA A 109 3.47 -15.78 7.86
C ALA A 109 4.27 -17.09 7.93
N TYR A 110 3.89 -18.09 7.12
CA TYR A 110 4.64 -19.33 6.98
C TYR A 110 6.06 -19.09 6.44
N SER A 111 6.23 -18.24 5.44
CA SER A 111 7.55 -17.93 4.89
C SER A 111 8.50 -17.30 5.91
N PHE A 112 7.96 -16.59 6.91
CA PHE A 112 8.76 -16.08 8.03
C PHE A 112 9.37 -17.18 8.87
N SER A 113 8.63 -18.28 9.10
CA SER A 113 9.15 -19.47 9.79
C SER A 113 10.27 -20.13 8.98
N VAL A 114 10.12 -20.20 7.66
CA VAL A 114 11.15 -20.74 6.77
C VAL A 114 12.43 -19.90 6.84
N TYR A 115 12.28 -18.56 6.70
CA TYR A 115 13.40 -17.62 6.81
C TYR A 115 14.12 -17.71 8.16
N LEU A 116 13.39 -17.79 9.27
CA LEU A 116 14.03 -17.87 10.60
C LEU A 116 14.88 -19.13 10.79
N ASN A 117 14.57 -20.19 10.08
CA ASN A 117 15.39 -21.41 10.07
C ASN A 117 16.62 -21.29 9.15
N SER A 118 16.43 -20.78 7.93
CA SER A 118 17.50 -20.73 6.91
C SER A 118 18.38 -19.50 7.02
N LYS A 119 17.81 -18.36 7.46
CA LYS A 119 18.38 -17.01 7.40
C LYS A 119 18.66 -16.54 5.97
N ASP A 120 18.10 -17.21 4.96
CA ASP A 120 18.20 -16.80 3.56
C ASP A 120 17.04 -15.84 3.20
N PRO A 121 17.31 -14.59 2.79
CA PRO A 121 16.27 -13.64 2.38
C PRO A 121 15.40 -14.14 1.23
N ALA A 122 15.87 -15.05 0.40
CA ALA A 122 15.10 -15.67 -0.68
C ALA A 122 13.94 -16.55 -0.17
N ASP A 123 14.01 -16.98 1.08
CA ASP A 123 12.95 -17.74 1.74
C ASP A 123 11.81 -16.87 2.27
N LEU A 124 11.97 -15.53 2.31
CA LEU A 124 10.88 -14.61 2.55
C LEU A 124 10.03 -14.49 1.29
N LEU A 125 8.74 -14.79 1.37
CA LEU A 125 7.82 -14.69 0.23
C LEU A 125 7.78 -13.28 -0.38
N LEU A 126 8.03 -12.25 0.42
CA LEU A 126 8.15 -10.88 -0.04
C LEU A 126 9.26 -10.69 -1.09
N ALA A 127 10.38 -11.43 -0.99
CA ALA A 127 11.49 -11.32 -1.93
C ALA A 127 11.05 -11.64 -3.38
N PRO A 128 10.47 -12.80 -3.71
CA PRO A 128 9.97 -13.07 -5.05
C PRO A 128 8.77 -12.19 -5.45
N MET A 129 7.93 -11.73 -4.51
CA MET A 129 6.88 -10.75 -4.81
C MET A 129 7.48 -9.43 -5.31
N ILE A 130 8.54 -8.93 -4.68
CA ILE A 130 9.26 -7.72 -5.10
C ILE A 130 9.98 -7.98 -6.43
N THR A 131 10.72 -9.10 -6.53
CA THR A 131 11.47 -9.48 -7.74
C THR A 131 10.58 -9.54 -8.97
N SER A 132 9.43 -10.20 -8.86
CA SER A 132 8.47 -10.31 -9.96
C SER A 132 7.87 -8.94 -10.35
N SER A 133 7.65 -8.07 -9.36
CA SER A 133 7.14 -6.71 -9.62
C SER A 133 8.19 -5.84 -10.32
N VAL A 134 9.46 -5.97 -9.95
CA VAL A 134 10.58 -5.28 -10.62
C VAL A 134 10.79 -5.85 -12.03
N ALA A 135 10.71 -7.18 -12.21
CA ALA A 135 10.82 -7.81 -13.51
C ALA A 135 9.73 -7.35 -14.50
N ALA A 136 8.51 -7.07 -14.01
CA ALA A 136 7.45 -6.51 -14.83
C ALA A 136 7.80 -5.14 -15.44
N LEU A 137 8.68 -4.36 -14.80
CA LEU A 137 9.13 -3.06 -15.32
C LEU A 137 9.89 -3.20 -16.65
N ASP A 138 10.52 -4.36 -16.93
CA ASP A 138 11.20 -4.61 -18.21
C ASP A 138 10.22 -4.75 -19.40
N LEU A 139 8.93 -4.95 -19.09
CA LEU A 139 7.85 -5.17 -20.04
C LEU A 139 6.89 -3.98 -20.16
N ILE A 140 7.18 -2.90 -19.45
CA ILE A 140 6.31 -1.72 -19.33
C ILE A 140 7.04 -0.48 -19.84
N GLU A 141 6.32 0.37 -20.55
CA GLU A 141 6.85 1.67 -20.98
C GLU A 141 6.99 2.62 -19.79
N ALA A 142 8.21 3.11 -19.57
CA ALA A 142 8.51 4.10 -18.54
C ALA A 142 8.08 5.51 -18.97
N PRO A 143 7.87 6.45 -18.01
CA PRO A 143 8.01 6.29 -16.55
C PRO A 143 6.83 5.54 -15.91
N VAL A 144 7.05 4.92 -14.74
CA VAL A 144 6.08 4.06 -14.08
C VAL A 144 5.75 4.59 -12.67
N VAL A 145 4.46 4.61 -12.33
CA VAL A 145 3.97 4.79 -10.96
C VAL A 145 3.43 3.45 -10.47
N VAL A 146 3.98 2.93 -9.37
CA VAL A 146 3.63 1.60 -8.85
C VAL A 146 2.62 1.71 -7.72
N THR A 147 1.60 0.86 -7.73
CA THR A 147 0.59 0.76 -6.68
C THR A 147 0.19 -0.69 -6.43
N GLY A 148 -0.37 -0.95 -5.27
CA GLY A 148 -0.89 -2.25 -4.87
C GLY A 148 -1.59 -2.13 -3.52
N ALA A 149 -2.49 -3.07 -3.20
CA ALA A 149 -3.27 -3.02 -1.97
C ALA A 149 -2.86 -4.10 -0.96
N SER A 150 -2.93 -3.79 0.34
CA SER A 150 -2.66 -4.73 1.43
C SER A 150 -1.23 -5.27 1.31
N LYS A 151 -0.99 -6.57 1.32
CA LYS A 151 0.34 -7.17 1.12
C LYS A 151 1.02 -6.76 -0.20
N ARG A 152 0.25 -6.35 -1.22
CA ARG A 152 0.81 -5.77 -2.47
C ARG A 152 1.14 -4.29 -2.28
N GLY A 153 0.50 -3.59 -1.34
CA GLY A 153 0.95 -2.29 -0.83
C GLY A 153 2.28 -2.41 -0.09
N TRP A 154 2.47 -3.48 0.67
CA TRP A 154 3.77 -3.83 1.26
C TRP A 154 4.84 -4.04 0.19
N THR A 155 4.53 -4.83 -0.85
CA THR A 155 5.41 -5.00 -2.01
C THR A 155 5.71 -3.66 -2.69
N THR A 156 4.72 -2.79 -2.83
CA THR A 156 4.86 -1.44 -3.44
C THR A 156 5.89 -0.59 -2.68
N TRP A 157 5.89 -0.59 -1.35
CA TRP A 157 6.91 0.08 -0.55
C TRP A 157 8.32 -0.41 -0.90
N TRP A 158 8.50 -1.73 -0.97
CA TRP A 158 9.79 -2.32 -1.27
C TRP A 158 10.25 -2.07 -2.71
N VAL A 159 9.34 -2.01 -3.67
CA VAL A 159 9.67 -1.59 -5.05
C VAL A 159 10.20 -0.16 -5.05
N GLY A 160 9.58 0.76 -4.31
CA GLY A 160 10.08 2.12 -4.15
C GLY A 160 11.47 2.19 -3.49
N LEU A 161 11.72 1.36 -2.48
CA LEU A 161 13.00 1.26 -1.78
C LEU A 161 14.10 0.60 -2.63
N HIS A 162 13.73 -0.20 -3.63
CA HIS A 162 14.66 -0.77 -4.60
C HIS A 162 15.33 0.31 -5.47
N ARG A 163 14.61 1.42 -5.73
CA ARG A 163 15.12 2.59 -6.46
C ARG A 163 15.44 2.30 -7.92
N ASP A 164 14.55 1.59 -8.60
CA ASP A 164 14.61 1.48 -10.06
C ASP A 164 14.32 2.84 -10.70
N GLU A 165 15.16 3.28 -11.62
CA GLU A 165 15.07 4.61 -12.25
C GLU A 165 13.79 4.81 -13.08
N ARG A 166 13.15 3.74 -13.50
CA ARG A 166 11.86 3.77 -14.22
C ARG A 166 10.69 4.13 -13.31
N VAL A 167 10.82 3.91 -11.99
CA VAL A 167 9.79 4.21 -10.99
C VAL A 167 9.90 5.65 -10.58
N VAL A 168 8.92 6.47 -10.97
CA VAL A 168 8.86 7.91 -10.67
C VAL A 168 7.91 8.25 -9.52
N GLY A 169 7.17 7.28 -8.99
CA GLY A 169 6.29 7.44 -7.84
C GLY A 169 5.73 6.10 -7.37
N ILE A 170 5.32 6.04 -6.11
CA ILE A 170 4.62 4.86 -5.57
C ILE A 170 3.35 5.28 -4.82
N ALA A 171 2.33 4.42 -4.86
CA ALA A 171 1.08 4.65 -4.15
C ALA A 171 0.62 3.36 -3.41
N PRO A 172 1.25 3.00 -2.28
CA PRO A 172 0.81 1.87 -1.47
C PRO A 172 -0.58 2.13 -0.89
N ARG A 173 -1.47 1.15 -1.03
CA ARG A 173 -2.85 1.23 -0.55
C ARG A 173 -3.12 0.25 0.58
N VAL A 174 -3.83 0.70 1.60
CA VAL A 174 -4.21 -0.06 2.80
C VAL A 174 -3.04 -0.89 3.36
N PHE A 175 -1.86 -0.30 3.28
CA PHE A 175 -0.65 -0.76 3.93
C PHE A 175 0.13 0.46 4.46
N ASP A 176 -0.47 1.11 5.42
CA ASP A 176 0.10 2.17 6.25
C ASP A 176 0.70 1.62 7.56
N HIS A 177 0.78 0.29 7.66
CA HIS A 177 1.42 -0.44 8.75
C HIS A 177 2.95 -0.41 8.61
N LEU A 178 3.55 0.71 8.98
CA LEU A 178 5.00 0.91 9.05
C LEU A 178 5.43 1.08 10.51
N ASN A 179 6.70 0.85 10.82
CA ASN A 179 7.18 0.80 12.20
C ASN A 179 6.39 -0.25 13.02
N PHE A 180 6.44 -1.48 12.52
CA PHE A 180 5.58 -2.58 12.99
C PHE A 180 5.57 -2.74 14.50
N GLY A 181 6.74 -2.69 15.13
CA GLY A 181 6.83 -2.83 16.59
C GLY A 181 6.07 -1.75 17.35
N TRP A 182 6.10 -0.50 16.87
CA TRP A 182 5.34 0.58 17.49
C TRP A 182 3.83 0.41 17.26
N GLN A 183 3.42 0.08 16.05
CA GLN A 183 1.99 -0.10 15.72
C GLN A 183 1.36 -1.27 16.48
N GLN A 184 2.09 -2.36 16.64
CA GLN A 184 1.63 -3.51 17.42
C GLN A 184 1.42 -3.13 18.91
N ARG A 185 2.36 -2.39 19.51
CA ARG A 185 2.16 -1.87 20.89
C ARG A 185 0.97 -0.94 20.94
N ARG A 186 0.84 -0.02 19.97
CA ARG A 186 -0.29 0.92 19.91
C ARG A 186 -1.63 0.19 19.81
N GLN A 187 -1.69 -0.87 19.01
CA GLN A 187 -2.90 -1.68 18.89
C GLN A 187 -3.24 -2.40 20.20
N ALA A 188 -2.24 -2.96 20.89
CA ALA A 188 -2.44 -3.57 22.19
C ALA A 188 -2.93 -2.56 23.24
N GLU A 189 -2.38 -1.34 23.25
CA GLU A 189 -2.83 -0.26 24.14
C GLU A 189 -4.28 0.15 23.90
N LEU A 190 -4.66 0.36 22.62
CA LEU A 190 -5.98 0.87 22.27
C LEU A 190 -7.05 -0.22 22.22
N TRP A 191 -6.72 -1.40 21.72
CA TRP A 191 -7.69 -2.46 21.43
C TRP A 191 -7.61 -3.63 22.42
N GLY A 192 -6.59 -3.66 23.27
CA GLY A 192 -6.37 -4.72 24.25
C GLY A 192 -5.86 -6.04 23.66
N ALA A 193 -5.85 -6.18 22.33
CA ALA A 193 -5.40 -7.37 21.62
C ALA A 193 -5.08 -7.03 20.16
N PRO A 194 -4.35 -7.92 19.44
CA PRO A 194 -4.21 -7.86 17.99
C PRO A 194 -5.57 -7.87 17.29
N SER A 195 -5.61 -7.23 16.11
CA SER A 195 -6.78 -7.38 15.24
C SER A 195 -6.98 -8.85 14.85
N PRO A 196 -8.22 -9.37 14.83
CA PRO A 196 -8.52 -10.69 14.26
C PRO A 196 -8.10 -10.81 12.79
N GLN A 197 -7.95 -9.69 12.08
CA GLN A 197 -7.55 -9.68 10.67
C GLN A 197 -6.07 -10.05 10.46
N VAL A 198 -5.25 -10.04 11.51
CA VAL A 198 -3.84 -10.47 11.48
C VAL A 198 -3.62 -11.80 12.18
N GLN A 199 -4.69 -12.61 12.30
CA GLN A 199 -4.65 -13.91 12.99
C GLN A 199 -3.57 -14.84 12.44
N ASP A 200 -3.37 -14.89 11.13
CA ASP A 200 -2.35 -15.72 10.49
C ASP A 200 -0.95 -15.46 11.08
N TYR A 201 -0.59 -14.18 11.25
CA TYR A 201 0.70 -13.82 11.86
C TYR A 201 0.74 -14.11 13.36
N THR A 202 -0.39 -13.98 14.04
CA THR A 202 -0.50 -14.24 15.49
C THR A 202 -0.36 -15.73 15.79
N GLU A 203 -0.98 -16.60 14.99
CA GLU A 203 -0.90 -18.07 15.13
C GLU A 203 0.53 -18.59 14.94
N TYR A 204 1.32 -17.95 14.08
CA TYR A 204 2.75 -18.26 13.92
C TYR A 204 3.64 -17.58 14.97
N GLY A 205 3.08 -16.78 15.88
CA GLY A 205 3.84 -16.07 16.93
C GLY A 205 4.59 -14.83 16.46
N TRP A 206 4.30 -14.30 15.27
CA TRP A 206 4.99 -13.14 14.69
C TRP A 206 4.42 -11.79 15.08
N SER A 207 3.25 -11.77 15.70
CA SER A 207 2.61 -10.56 16.19
C SER A 207 2.80 -10.43 17.70
N PHE A 208 3.19 -9.22 18.16
CA PHE A 208 3.19 -8.80 19.55
C PHE A 208 4.27 -9.39 20.48
N ASP A 209 5.03 -10.41 20.09
CA ASP A 209 6.20 -10.88 20.87
C ASP A 209 7.46 -10.09 20.47
N LEU A 210 7.44 -8.78 20.73
CA LEU A 210 8.53 -7.87 20.39
C LEU A 210 9.76 -8.03 21.29
N GLU A 211 9.61 -8.71 22.42
CA GLU A 211 10.71 -9.05 23.33
C GLU A 211 11.51 -10.26 22.81
N ASN A 212 10.95 -11.03 21.89
CA ASN A 212 11.64 -12.12 21.24
C ASN A 212 12.65 -11.57 20.22
N PRO A 213 13.96 -11.79 20.39
CA PRO A 213 14.98 -11.24 19.50
C PRO A 213 14.87 -11.74 18.07
N GLU A 214 14.32 -12.95 17.83
CA GLU A 214 14.10 -13.46 16.47
C GLU A 214 12.96 -12.71 15.78
N VAL A 215 11.87 -12.43 16.49
CA VAL A 215 10.75 -11.61 15.98
C VAL A 215 11.22 -10.20 15.70
N ALA A 216 11.98 -9.59 16.60
CA ALA A 216 12.54 -8.25 16.41
C ALA A 216 13.48 -8.20 15.18
N ALA A 217 14.33 -9.22 14.99
CA ALA A 217 15.21 -9.34 13.83
C ALA A 217 14.40 -9.52 12.53
N LEU A 218 13.39 -10.39 12.51
CA LEU A 218 12.49 -10.56 11.37
C LEU A 218 11.81 -9.24 10.99
N ILE A 219 11.21 -8.54 11.97
CA ILE A 219 10.56 -7.24 11.75
C ILE A 219 11.53 -6.24 11.13
N SER A 220 12.78 -6.18 11.60
CA SER A 220 13.77 -5.26 11.03
C SER A 220 14.09 -5.53 9.56
N VAL A 221 13.89 -6.76 9.09
CA VAL A 221 14.09 -7.17 7.70
C VAL A 221 12.88 -6.84 6.83
N VAL A 222 11.67 -7.13 7.33
CA VAL A 222 10.46 -7.05 6.51
C VAL A 222 9.72 -5.70 6.60
N ASP A 223 9.96 -4.91 7.65
CA ASP A 223 9.37 -3.57 7.80
C ASP A 223 10.09 -2.55 6.87
N PRO A 224 9.39 -1.87 5.98
CA PRO A 224 9.97 -0.81 5.15
C PRO A 224 10.48 0.39 5.95
N HIS A 225 9.92 0.67 7.12
CA HIS A 225 10.19 1.89 7.89
C HIS A 225 11.66 2.12 8.27
N PRO A 226 12.45 1.12 8.72
CA PRO A 226 13.88 1.29 8.99
C PRO A 226 14.67 1.79 7.77
N HIS A 227 14.18 1.51 6.57
CA HIS A 227 14.84 1.82 5.31
C HIS A 227 14.29 3.06 4.60
N ARG A 228 13.37 3.81 5.22
CA ARG A 228 12.64 4.95 4.64
C ARG A 228 13.53 6.05 4.06
N SER A 229 14.76 6.24 4.59
CA SER A 229 15.73 7.21 4.04
C SER A 229 16.18 6.88 2.61
N ARG A 230 15.96 5.67 2.13
CA ARG A 230 16.21 5.27 0.73
C ARG A 230 15.10 5.73 -0.21
N LEU A 231 13.91 6.05 0.30
CA LEU A 231 12.78 6.48 -0.50
C LEU A 231 13.02 7.89 -1.04
N THR A 232 13.15 8.01 -2.35
CA THR A 232 13.46 9.26 -3.03
C THR A 232 12.37 9.71 -4.02
N VAL A 233 11.40 8.84 -4.28
CA VAL A 233 10.30 9.14 -5.20
C VAL A 233 9.07 9.64 -4.45
N PRO A 234 8.26 10.53 -5.05
CA PRO A 234 6.96 10.89 -4.52
C PRO A 234 6.15 9.67 -4.11
N THR A 235 5.52 9.75 -2.94
CA THR A 235 4.75 8.64 -2.37
C THR A 235 3.40 9.13 -1.88
N LEU A 236 2.33 8.46 -2.31
CA LEU A 236 0.98 8.68 -1.83
C LEU A 236 0.47 7.45 -1.09
N VAL A 237 0.42 7.51 0.24
CA VAL A 237 -0.18 6.46 1.06
C VAL A 237 -1.69 6.62 1.06
N LEU A 238 -2.40 5.57 0.66
CA LEU A 238 -3.86 5.55 0.61
C LEU A 238 -4.38 4.56 1.66
N SER A 239 -5.16 5.01 2.64
CA SER A 239 -5.73 4.16 3.70
C SER A 239 -7.22 4.39 3.88
N GLY A 240 -7.89 3.47 4.55
CA GLY A 240 -9.28 3.60 4.99
C GLY A 240 -9.33 4.02 6.45
N ALA A 241 -10.09 5.06 6.78
CA ALA A 241 -10.24 5.53 8.15
C ALA A 241 -11.01 4.55 9.07
N ASN A 242 -11.63 3.53 8.48
CA ASN A 242 -12.33 2.44 9.17
C ASN A 242 -11.68 1.07 8.91
N ASP A 243 -10.38 1.05 8.62
CA ASP A 243 -9.67 -0.20 8.35
C ASP A 243 -9.69 -1.10 9.61
N PRO A 244 -10.17 -2.35 9.52
CA PRO A 244 -10.21 -3.24 10.67
C PRO A 244 -8.86 -3.88 11.01
N PHE A 245 -7.86 -3.75 10.16
CA PHE A 245 -6.52 -4.30 10.40
C PHE A 245 -5.72 -3.48 11.38
N TRP A 246 -5.87 -2.14 11.34
CA TRP A 246 -4.98 -1.19 12.04
C TRP A 246 -5.76 -0.15 12.84
N CYS A 247 -5.09 0.43 13.84
CA CYS A 247 -5.60 1.65 14.48
C CYS A 247 -5.67 2.79 13.45
N PRO A 248 -6.54 3.78 13.62
CA PRO A 248 -6.68 4.86 12.63
C PRO A 248 -5.59 5.94 12.75
N ASP A 249 -4.83 6.00 13.85
CA ASP A 249 -3.92 7.09 14.20
C ASP A 249 -2.40 6.87 13.98
N PRO A 250 -1.90 5.77 13.40
CA PRO A 250 -0.46 5.53 13.30
C PRO A 250 0.30 6.65 12.59
N TRP A 251 -0.32 7.25 11.59
CA TRP A 251 0.32 8.28 10.78
C TRP A 251 0.55 9.60 11.52
N ASP A 252 -0.14 9.89 12.62
CA ASP A 252 0.17 11.05 13.46
C ASP A 252 1.58 10.93 14.09
N THR A 253 2.02 9.71 14.39
CA THR A 253 3.37 9.43 14.91
C THR A 253 4.39 9.16 13.80
N ILE A 254 4.01 8.46 12.74
CA ILE A 254 4.93 8.00 11.71
C ILE A 254 5.25 9.11 10.69
N ALA A 255 4.27 9.92 10.29
CA ALA A 255 4.44 10.94 9.26
C ALA A 255 5.63 11.90 9.52
N PRO A 256 5.88 12.39 10.74
CA PRO A 256 7.03 13.26 11.01
C PRO A 256 8.39 12.56 10.80
N THR A 257 8.43 11.24 10.78
CA THR A 257 9.67 10.45 10.59
C THR A 257 9.93 10.10 9.13
N MET A 258 8.93 10.30 8.25
CA MET A 258 9.02 9.96 6.83
C MET A 258 9.70 11.06 6.03
N PRO A 259 10.30 10.74 4.87
CA PRO A 259 10.79 11.74 3.94
C PRO A 259 9.67 12.70 3.48
N SER A 260 10.04 13.93 3.15
CA SER A 260 9.09 14.98 2.72
C SER A 260 8.35 14.65 1.40
N CYS A 261 8.82 13.67 0.65
CA CYS A 261 8.15 13.18 -0.57
C CYS A 261 6.93 12.29 -0.27
N VAL A 262 6.67 11.95 1.00
CA VAL A 262 5.54 11.11 1.41
C VAL A 262 4.33 11.96 1.79
N SER A 263 3.20 11.67 1.18
CA SER A 263 1.90 12.25 1.49
C SER A 263 0.87 11.16 1.81
N HIS A 264 -0.19 11.52 2.53
CA HIS A 264 -1.20 10.59 3.01
C HIS A 264 -2.61 11.01 2.59
N LEU A 265 -3.47 10.04 2.35
CA LEU A 265 -4.89 10.23 2.08
C LEU A 265 -5.67 9.12 2.79
N SER A 266 -6.29 9.46 3.91
CA SER A 266 -7.19 8.57 4.64
C SER A 266 -8.63 8.79 4.15
N ALA A 267 -9.26 7.74 3.61
CA ALA A 267 -10.61 7.81 3.10
C ALA A 267 -11.63 7.65 4.24
N PRO A 268 -12.47 8.67 4.54
CA PRO A 268 -13.51 8.54 5.54
C PRO A 268 -14.55 7.50 5.11
N ASN A 269 -15.10 6.76 6.06
CA ASN A 269 -16.09 5.70 5.85
C ASN A 269 -15.63 4.58 4.91
N ALA A 270 -14.32 4.37 4.79
CA ALA A 270 -13.72 3.29 4.01
C ALA A 270 -12.95 2.34 4.93
N GLY A 271 -13.21 1.04 4.79
CA GLY A 271 -12.43 -0.02 5.41
C GLY A 271 -11.29 -0.50 4.50
N HIS A 272 -10.73 -1.68 4.79
CA HIS A 272 -9.59 -2.26 4.08
C HIS A 272 -9.81 -2.42 2.55
N GLY A 273 -11.03 -2.67 2.13
CA GLY A 273 -11.35 -2.79 0.70
C GLY A 273 -11.45 -1.48 -0.07
N MET A 274 -11.35 -0.31 0.60
CA MET A 274 -11.45 1.02 -0.02
C MET A 274 -12.67 1.15 -0.96
N ALA A 275 -13.86 0.76 -0.47
CA ALA A 275 -15.05 0.51 -1.30
C ALA A 275 -15.52 1.72 -2.15
N ASP A 276 -15.49 2.94 -1.61
CA ASP A 276 -15.81 4.15 -2.38
C ASP A 276 -14.59 4.64 -3.18
N ARG A 277 -14.32 3.98 -4.30
CA ARG A 277 -13.20 4.31 -5.18
C ARG A 277 -13.30 5.72 -5.76
N ARG A 278 -14.48 6.25 -5.98
CA ARG A 278 -14.67 7.60 -6.56
C ARG A 278 -14.01 8.68 -5.72
N TRP A 279 -13.96 8.48 -4.42
CA TRP A 279 -13.41 9.45 -3.51
C TRP A 279 -11.88 9.60 -3.61
N TRP A 280 -11.16 8.51 -3.90
CA TRP A 280 -9.69 8.50 -3.92
C TRP A 280 -9.06 8.23 -5.29
N SER A 281 -9.77 7.61 -6.25
CA SER A 281 -9.21 7.25 -7.57
C SER A 281 -8.74 8.48 -8.36
N ALA A 282 -9.47 9.60 -8.28
CA ALA A 282 -9.05 10.85 -8.90
C ALA A 282 -7.72 11.36 -8.32
N SER A 283 -7.51 11.21 -7.01
CA SER A 283 -6.26 11.59 -6.33
C SER A 283 -5.09 10.69 -6.75
N LEU A 284 -5.32 9.39 -6.91
CA LEU A 284 -4.32 8.48 -7.46
C LEU A 284 -3.95 8.84 -8.91
N GLY A 285 -4.95 9.09 -9.75
CA GLY A 285 -4.72 9.46 -11.16
C GLY A 285 -3.97 10.77 -11.32
N SER A 286 -4.30 11.81 -10.53
CA SER A 286 -3.56 13.06 -10.56
C SER A 286 -2.16 12.92 -9.99
N PHE A 287 -2.01 12.21 -8.88
CA PHE A 287 -0.69 11.91 -8.33
C PHE A 287 0.22 11.24 -9.35
N ALA A 288 -0.31 10.25 -10.09
CA ALA A 288 0.46 9.57 -11.13
C ALA A 288 0.88 10.53 -12.26
N ARG A 289 -0.02 11.41 -12.71
CA ARG A 289 0.32 12.45 -13.69
C ARG A 289 1.41 13.39 -13.19
N ASP A 290 1.28 13.86 -11.95
CA ASP A 290 2.24 14.80 -11.37
C ASP A 290 3.64 14.17 -11.26
N CYS A 291 3.71 12.89 -10.86
CA CYS A 291 4.97 12.14 -10.84
C CYS A 291 5.62 12.03 -12.22
N VAL A 292 4.82 11.69 -13.25
CA VAL A 292 5.31 11.51 -14.63
C VAL A 292 5.73 12.83 -15.25
N GLU A 293 4.98 13.89 -15.01
CA GLU A 293 5.21 15.22 -15.60
C GLU A 293 6.17 16.08 -14.75
N GLY A 294 6.65 15.57 -13.60
CA GLY A 294 7.53 16.32 -12.68
C GLY A 294 6.87 17.56 -12.11
N ARG A 295 5.56 17.58 -11.98
CA ARG A 295 4.81 18.75 -11.52
C ARG A 295 4.72 18.78 -10.00
N SER A 296 4.73 20.00 -9.47
CA SER A 296 4.32 20.24 -8.09
C SER A 296 2.81 20.02 -7.95
N ALA A 297 2.39 19.66 -6.75
CA ALA A 297 0.98 19.50 -6.42
C ALA A 297 0.19 20.80 -6.72
N ALA A 298 -1.04 20.63 -7.21
CA ALA A 298 -1.95 21.76 -7.46
C ALA A 298 -2.25 22.57 -6.19
N GLU A 299 -2.62 23.84 -6.35
CA GLU A 299 -2.97 24.74 -5.26
C GLU A 299 -4.14 24.21 -4.42
N GLU A 300 -4.05 24.39 -3.12
CA GLU A 300 -5.10 24.03 -2.17
C GLU A 300 -6.26 25.01 -2.24
N THR A 301 -7.49 24.52 -2.33
CA THR A 301 -8.67 25.34 -2.52
C THR A 301 -9.65 25.34 -1.34
N THR A 302 -9.80 24.21 -0.69
CA THR A 302 -10.78 24.03 0.38
C THR A 302 -10.28 23.03 1.40
N THR A 303 -10.49 23.34 2.66
CA THR A 303 -10.26 22.40 3.77
C THR A 303 -11.60 21.92 4.34
N ARG A 304 -11.63 20.70 4.81
CA ARG A 304 -12.78 20.10 5.47
C ARG A 304 -12.31 19.24 6.64
N VAL A 305 -12.88 19.44 7.81
CA VAL A 305 -12.59 18.59 8.96
C VAL A 305 -13.62 17.46 9.03
N TRP A 306 -13.09 16.23 9.09
CA TRP A 306 -13.86 15.03 9.32
C TRP A 306 -13.70 14.58 10.75
N ARG A 307 -14.81 14.15 11.38
CA ARG A 307 -14.85 13.64 12.75
C ARG A 307 -15.66 12.33 12.80
N ALA A 308 -15.15 11.38 13.58
CA ALA A 308 -15.88 10.20 14.02
C ALA A 308 -15.84 10.12 15.54
N GLU A 309 -16.89 9.62 16.16
CA GLU A 309 -17.01 9.42 17.62
C GLU A 309 -17.38 7.96 17.90
N ALA A 310 -16.80 7.40 18.95
CA ALA A 310 -17.00 6.01 19.34
C ALA A 310 -16.87 5.84 20.86
N LYS A 311 -17.54 4.83 21.43
CA LYS A 311 -17.41 4.47 22.86
C LYS A 311 -16.03 3.85 23.18
N GLU A 312 -15.44 3.18 22.19
CA GLU A 312 -14.14 2.52 22.26
C GLU A 312 -13.20 3.08 21.20
N PRO A 313 -11.89 2.98 21.35
CA PRO A 313 -10.93 3.48 20.37
C PRO A 313 -10.84 2.59 19.10
N LYS A 314 -11.92 1.87 18.79
CA LYS A 314 -12.08 1.06 17.57
C LYS A 314 -13.08 1.76 16.65
N PHE A 315 -12.57 2.44 15.63
CA PHE A 315 -13.40 3.23 14.71
C PHE A 315 -13.88 2.45 13.48
N VAL A 316 -13.72 1.14 13.45
CA VAL A 316 -14.07 0.26 12.31
C VAL A 316 -15.50 0.46 11.82
N HIS A 317 -16.44 0.69 12.75
CA HIS A 317 -17.86 0.91 12.45
C HIS A 317 -18.33 2.35 12.72
N ALA A 318 -17.41 3.25 13.08
CA ALA A 318 -17.75 4.63 13.33
C ALA A 318 -18.10 5.36 12.03
N LEU A 319 -19.06 6.28 12.11
CA LEU A 319 -19.45 7.09 10.96
C LEU A 319 -18.66 8.40 10.96
N TRP A 320 -17.82 8.59 9.96
CA TRP A 320 -17.14 9.85 9.73
C TRP A 320 -18.09 10.87 9.09
N ARG A 321 -18.17 12.05 9.68
CA ARG A 321 -18.99 13.17 9.18
C ARG A 321 -18.13 14.41 9.00
N PRO A 322 -18.40 15.24 7.98
CA PRO A 322 -17.80 16.56 7.91
C PRO A 322 -18.39 17.44 9.01
N VAL A 323 -17.54 18.10 9.80
CA VAL A 323 -17.96 18.94 10.94
C VAL A 323 -17.61 20.41 10.77
N ALA A 324 -16.66 20.74 9.89
CA ALA A 324 -16.33 22.11 9.49
C ALA A 324 -15.79 22.12 8.07
N GLU A 325 -15.94 23.26 7.38
CA GLU A 325 -15.40 23.52 6.03
C GLU A 325 -14.84 24.95 5.97
N GLY A 326 -13.64 25.10 5.37
CA GLY A 326 -12.93 26.39 5.36
C GLY A 326 -12.54 26.83 6.77
N ASP A 327 -12.78 28.10 7.04
CA ASP A 327 -12.46 28.75 8.32
C ASP A 327 -13.58 28.64 9.37
N ALA A 328 -14.55 27.76 9.17
CA ALA A 328 -15.64 27.57 10.13
C ALA A 328 -15.15 27.02 11.47
N ASP A 329 -15.71 27.52 12.55
CA ASP A 329 -15.41 27.00 13.90
C ASP A 329 -15.78 25.54 14.05
N LEU A 330 -14.91 24.79 14.71
CA LEU A 330 -15.16 23.38 15.03
C LEU A 330 -16.23 23.27 16.11
N PRO A 331 -17.30 22.48 15.90
CA PRO A 331 -18.25 22.19 16.97
C PRO A 331 -17.57 21.45 18.12
N PRO A 332 -18.06 21.60 19.35
CA PRO A 332 -17.51 20.90 20.52
C PRO A 332 -17.53 19.39 20.31
N LYS A 333 -16.55 18.70 20.91
CA LYS A 333 -16.47 17.23 20.94
C LYS A 333 -17.40 16.70 22.04
N ASN A 334 -17.89 15.49 21.86
CA ASN A 334 -18.56 14.78 22.93
C ASN A 334 -17.50 14.26 23.93
N GLU A 335 -17.41 14.87 25.07
CA GLU A 335 -16.39 14.58 26.10
C GLU A 335 -16.48 13.16 26.67
N SER A 336 -17.60 12.47 26.51
CA SER A 336 -17.80 11.09 26.98
C SER A 336 -17.40 10.02 25.96
N LEU A 337 -16.94 10.41 24.77
CA LEU A 337 -16.60 9.51 23.67
C LEU A 337 -15.15 9.70 23.20
N TRP A 338 -14.58 8.65 22.70
CA TRP A 338 -13.39 8.74 21.87
C TRP A 338 -13.71 9.51 20.60
N THR A 339 -12.85 10.43 20.21
CA THR A 339 -12.98 11.23 19.00
C THR A 339 -11.79 10.99 18.09
N ALA A 340 -12.06 10.75 16.81
CA ALA A 340 -11.07 10.70 15.75
C ALA A 340 -11.31 11.85 14.77
N GLU A 341 -10.26 12.59 14.42
CA GLU A 341 -10.33 13.76 13.53
C GLU A 341 -9.23 13.75 12.48
N MET A 342 -9.55 14.22 11.28
CA MET A 342 -8.58 14.51 10.22
C MET A 342 -9.08 15.70 9.39
N THR A 343 -8.13 16.44 8.81
CA THR A 343 -8.44 17.51 7.85
C THR A 343 -8.20 17.02 6.43
N GLU A 344 -9.23 17.05 5.61
CA GLU A 344 -9.15 16.88 4.17
C GLU A 344 -8.77 18.21 3.55
N VAL A 345 -7.81 18.20 2.66
CA VAL A 345 -7.46 19.33 1.79
C VAL A 345 -7.81 18.94 0.36
N LYS A 346 -8.71 19.69 -0.25
CA LYS A 346 -9.05 19.56 -1.66
C LYS A 346 -8.23 20.55 -2.46
N ARG A 347 -7.78 20.17 -3.64
CA ARG A 347 -6.98 20.97 -4.56
C ARG A 347 -7.79 21.42 -5.76
N ALA A 348 -7.30 22.42 -6.48
CA ALA A 348 -7.95 22.99 -7.66
C ALA A 348 -8.22 21.95 -8.76
N ASP A 349 -7.40 20.92 -8.89
CA ASP A 349 -7.58 19.81 -9.82
C ASP A 349 -8.58 18.73 -9.32
N GLY A 350 -9.22 18.96 -8.18
CA GLY A 350 -10.19 18.06 -7.55
C GLY A 350 -9.58 16.93 -6.73
N THR A 351 -8.25 16.85 -6.62
CA THR A 351 -7.57 15.86 -5.80
C THR A 351 -7.66 16.19 -4.32
N ARG A 352 -7.36 15.20 -3.49
CA ARG A 352 -7.43 15.29 -2.04
C ARG A 352 -6.16 14.78 -1.38
N ARG A 353 -5.90 15.35 -0.21
CA ARG A 353 -4.94 14.84 0.78
C ARG A 353 -5.60 14.98 2.14
N THR A 354 -5.11 14.22 3.12
CA THR A 354 -5.56 14.39 4.51
C THR A 354 -4.36 14.57 5.42
N THR A 355 -4.60 15.27 6.54
CA THR A 355 -3.70 15.12 7.69
C THR A 355 -3.79 13.68 8.22
N PRO A 356 -2.82 13.22 9.01
CA PRO A 356 -3.00 12.04 9.83
C PRO A 356 -4.26 12.14 10.71
N VAL A 357 -4.83 11.00 11.03
CA VAL A 357 -5.95 10.91 11.98
C VAL A 357 -5.39 11.10 13.39
N ARG A 358 -6.03 12.00 14.17
CA ARG A 358 -5.72 12.22 15.57
C ARG A 358 -6.82 11.66 16.46
N LEU A 359 -6.42 10.93 17.49
CA LEU A 359 -7.34 10.41 18.49
C LEU A 359 -7.32 11.30 19.75
N THR A 360 -8.51 11.55 20.29
CA THR A 360 -8.71 12.21 21.58
C THR A 360 -9.52 11.26 22.48
N PRO A 361 -9.00 10.87 23.65
CA PRO A 361 -9.76 10.07 24.59
C PRO A 361 -10.90 10.88 25.23
N PRO A 362 -11.90 10.21 25.83
CA PRO A 362 -12.92 10.90 26.62
C PRO A 362 -12.26 11.64 27.81
N THR A 363 -12.76 12.83 28.10
CA THR A 363 -12.46 13.55 29.33
C THR A 363 -13.46 13.06 30.38
N THR A 364 -13.05 12.14 31.23
CA THR A 364 -13.88 11.51 32.26
C THR A 364 -14.54 12.49 33.20
#